data_779200dbc7fc09835cf0db02f9e2c67e
#
_entry.id   779200dbc7fc09835cf0db02f9e2c67e
#
_cell.length_a   1.000
_cell.length_b   1.000
_cell.length_c   1.000
_cell.angle_alpha   90.00
_cell.angle_beta   90.00
_cell.angle_gamma   90.00
#
_symmetry.space_group_name_H-M   'P 1'
#
loop_
_entity.id
_entity.type
_entity.pdbx_description
1 polymer ?
#
loop_
_entity_poly.entity_id
_entity_poly.type
_entity_poly.pdbx_seq_one_letter_code
_entity_poly.pdbx_strand_id
1 'polypeptide(L)'
;TYQADLYENVTDDKYALIYSQSLNVTLKDEFQPYLYPNQYVWFTKDSKAVKKGQALSDDSADDLDYVQQVYHYVIENITYDKQKAETVASGYIPDPDATMESGTGICFDYASLMTALLRSQHIPTKLECPASWWSDMPAPPITPGSVYICTRSAGWITS
;
A
#
# COMPACT_ATOMS: atom_id res chain seq x y z
N THR A 1 19.34 4.12 -7.59
CA THR A 1 20.22 3.10 -7.00
C THR A 1 19.43 2.26 -6.04
N TYR A 2 19.51 0.94 -6.15
CA TYR A 2 18.95 -0.03 -5.20
C TYR A 2 20.08 -0.64 -4.39
N GLN A 3 19.82 -0.97 -3.14
CA GLN A 3 20.73 -1.71 -2.28
C GLN A 3 20.08 -3.04 -1.93
N ALA A 4 20.79 -4.14 -2.13
CA ALA A 4 20.40 -5.47 -1.72
C ALA A 4 21.29 -5.90 -0.55
N ASP A 5 20.69 -6.12 0.61
CA ASP A 5 21.38 -6.52 1.82
C ASP A 5 20.94 -7.93 2.20
N LEU A 6 21.92 -8.80 2.46
CA LEU A 6 21.69 -10.14 2.95
C LEU A 6 22.11 -10.21 4.43
N TYR A 7 21.16 -10.62 5.26
CA TYR A 7 21.37 -10.79 6.69
C TYR A 7 21.30 -12.26 7.07
N GLU A 8 22.18 -12.65 7.97
CA GLU A 8 22.12 -13.95 8.65
C GLU A 8 21.46 -13.76 10.02
N ASN A 9 20.52 -14.63 10.37
CA ASN A 9 19.98 -14.68 11.72
C ASN A 9 21.03 -15.33 12.65
N VAL A 10 21.50 -14.58 13.63
CA VAL A 10 22.57 -15.04 14.55
C VAL A 10 21.95 -15.67 15.81
N THR A 11 20.93 -15.03 16.36
CA THR A 11 20.25 -15.48 17.60
C THR A 11 18.94 -14.73 17.75
N ASP A 12 17.82 -15.41 17.94
CA ASP A 12 16.49 -14.83 18.13
C ASP A 12 16.16 -13.80 17.03
N ASP A 13 15.93 -12.54 17.41
CA ASP A 13 15.63 -11.43 16.49
C ASP A 13 16.88 -10.61 16.08
N LYS A 14 18.08 -11.16 16.29
CA LYS A 14 19.33 -10.49 15.92
C LYS A 14 19.86 -10.97 14.58
N TYR A 15 20.10 -10.02 13.69
CA TYR A 15 20.58 -10.26 12.35
C TYR A 15 21.93 -9.56 12.13
N ALA A 16 22.88 -10.26 11.53
CA ALA A 16 24.15 -9.71 11.09
C ALA A 16 24.15 -9.50 9.59
N LEU A 17 24.55 -8.33 9.11
CA LEU A 17 24.74 -8.06 7.70
C LEU A 17 25.97 -8.86 7.22
N ILE A 18 25.75 -9.78 6.28
CA ILE A 18 26.83 -10.62 5.72
C ILE A 18 27.22 -10.19 4.30
N TYR A 19 26.34 -9.51 3.58
CA TYR A 19 26.61 -9.04 2.24
C TYR A 19 25.77 -7.82 1.91
N SER A 20 26.34 -6.85 1.20
CA SER A 20 25.65 -5.67 0.69
C SER A 20 26.10 -5.38 -0.73
N GLN A 21 25.16 -5.18 -1.64
CA GLN A 21 25.40 -4.86 -3.05
C GLN A 21 24.55 -3.68 -3.49
N SER A 22 25.21 -2.65 -4.01
CA SER A 22 24.51 -1.56 -4.68
C SER A 22 24.31 -1.86 -6.17
N LEU A 23 23.08 -1.66 -6.65
CA LEU A 23 22.70 -1.87 -8.04
C LEU A 23 22.20 -0.56 -8.63
N ASN A 24 22.75 -0.13 -9.73
CA ASN A 24 22.24 0.98 -10.51
C ASN A 24 21.26 0.45 -11.55
N VAL A 25 19.98 0.74 -11.33
CA VAL A 25 18.89 0.36 -12.24
C VAL A 25 18.31 1.63 -12.83
N THR A 26 18.18 1.68 -14.15
CA THR A 26 17.39 2.69 -14.85
C THR A 26 16.03 2.10 -15.13
N LEU A 27 14.97 2.71 -14.56
CA LEU A 27 13.60 2.30 -14.85
C LEU A 27 13.26 2.70 -16.29
N LYS A 28 12.65 1.79 -17.04
CA LYS A 28 12.11 2.07 -18.38
C LYS A 28 10.81 2.88 -18.29
N ASP A 29 10.07 2.68 -17.21
CA ASP A 29 8.83 3.34 -16.89
C ASP A 29 8.80 3.58 -15.37
N GLU A 30 8.67 4.84 -14.96
CA GLU A 30 8.69 5.26 -13.57
C GLU A 30 7.45 4.79 -12.78
N PHE A 31 6.35 4.48 -13.47
CA PHE A 31 5.10 4.03 -12.86
C PHE A 31 5.04 2.52 -12.62
N GLN A 32 5.84 1.74 -13.33
CA GLN A 32 5.84 0.28 -13.21
C GLN A 32 5.95 -0.25 -11.77
N PRO A 33 6.83 0.26 -10.89
CA PRO A 33 6.93 -0.21 -9.52
C PRO A 33 5.63 -0.07 -8.71
N TYR A 34 4.73 0.81 -9.14
CA TYR A 34 3.47 1.14 -8.47
C TYR A 34 2.26 0.39 -9.04
N LEU A 35 2.49 -0.56 -9.94
CA LEU A 35 1.45 -1.41 -10.55
C LEU A 35 1.43 -2.83 -9.95
N TYR A 36 2.50 -3.23 -9.26
CA TYR A 36 2.66 -4.61 -8.80
C TYR A 36 2.44 -4.74 -7.29
N PRO A 37 2.04 -5.94 -6.83
CA PRO A 37 1.97 -6.23 -5.41
C PRO A 37 3.35 -6.15 -4.74
N ASN A 38 3.35 -5.86 -3.45
CA ASN A 38 4.53 -5.93 -2.58
C ASN A 38 4.10 -6.42 -1.19
N GLN A 39 5.03 -6.50 -0.22
CA GLN A 39 4.72 -7.02 1.11
C GLN A 39 3.62 -6.25 1.86
N TYR A 40 3.40 -4.97 1.57
CA TYR A 40 2.39 -4.12 2.24
C TYR A 40 1.08 -4.00 1.45
N VAL A 41 1.10 -4.43 0.21
CA VAL A 41 -0.04 -4.40 -0.71
C VAL A 41 -0.05 -5.73 -1.47
N TRP A 42 -0.40 -6.80 -0.76
CA TRP A 42 -0.38 -8.13 -1.35
C TRP A 42 -1.70 -8.47 -2.01
N PHE A 43 -1.64 -8.85 -3.27
CA PHE A 43 -2.77 -9.40 -4.01
C PHE A 43 -2.30 -10.34 -5.13
N THR A 44 -3.15 -11.27 -5.50
CA THR A 44 -3.01 -12.19 -6.63
C THR A 44 -4.25 -12.13 -7.48
N LYS A 45 -4.24 -12.74 -8.67
CA LYS A 45 -5.43 -12.80 -9.55
C LYS A 45 -6.67 -13.42 -8.87
N ASP A 46 -6.49 -14.22 -7.83
CA ASP A 46 -7.57 -14.90 -7.12
C ASP A 46 -8.08 -14.12 -5.90
N SER A 47 -7.40 -13.04 -5.51
CA SER A 47 -7.75 -12.20 -4.38
C SER A 47 -9.14 -11.57 -4.51
N LYS A 48 -9.81 -11.40 -3.37
CA LYS A 48 -11.13 -10.74 -3.31
C LYS A 48 -11.04 -9.28 -3.71
N ALA A 49 -9.95 -8.60 -3.32
CA ALA A 49 -9.67 -7.23 -3.72
C ALA A 49 -9.60 -7.10 -5.25
N VAL A 50 -8.95 -8.04 -5.95
CA VAL A 50 -8.88 -8.01 -7.43
C VAL A 50 -10.25 -8.19 -8.07
N LYS A 51 -11.05 -9.16 -7.59
CA LYS A 51 -12.42 -9.40 -8.08
C LYS A 51 -13.33 -8.20 -7.85
N LYS A 52 -13.21 -7.57 -6.67
CA LYS A 52 -13.98 -6.35 -6.36
C LYS A 52 -13.52 -5.16 -7.20
N GLY A 53 -12.20 -5.01 -7.37
CA GLY A 53 -11.63 -3.99 -8.25
C GLY A 53 -12.15 -4.09 -9.68
N GLN A 54 -12.19 -5.30 -10.23
CA GLN A 54 -12.75 -5.54 -11.56
C GLN A 54 -14.23 -5.13 -11.63
N ALA A 55 -15.05 -5.53 -10.66
CA ALA A 55 -16.48 -5.18 -10.65
C ALA A 55 -16.70 -3.66 -10.57
N LEU A 56 -15.91 -2.93 -9.77
CA LEU A 56 -15.98 -1.47 -9.71
C LEU A 56 -15.50 -0.82 -11.01
N SER A 57 -14.47 -1.37 -11.65
CA SER A 57 -13.95 -0.86 -12.92
C SER A 57 -14.94 -1.07 -14.07
N ASP A 58 -15.65 -2.19 -14.09
CA ASP A 58 -16.68 -2.47 -15.11
C ASP A 58 -17.86 -1.47 -15.04
N ASP A 59 -18.14 -0.93 -13.84
CA ASP A 59 -19.20 0.06 -13.60
C ASP A 59 -18.72 1.51 -13.76
N SER A 60 -17.40 1.74 -13.98
CA SER A 60 -16.80 3.07 -14.05
C SER A 60 -16.74 3.61 -15.47
N ALA A 61 -16.93 4.92 -15.63
CA ALA A 61 -16.87 5.59 -16.93
C ALA A 61 -15.43 5.83 -17.40
N ASP A 62 -14.52 6.09 -16.49
CA ASP A 62 -13.10 6.33 -16.73
C ASP A 62 -12.26 6.05 -15.46
N ASP A 63 -10.93 6.24 -15.55
CA ASP A 63 -10.00 5.99 -14.46
C ASP A 63 -10.29 6.86 -13.23
N LEU A 64 -10.72 8.10 -13.40
CA LEU A 64 -11.01 9.01 -12.29
C LEU A 64 -12.30 8.59 -11.58
N ASP A 65 -13.31 8.21 -12.33
CA ASP A 65 -14.56 7.64 -11.78
C ASP A 65 -14.26 6.35 -11.01
N TYR A 66 -13.39 5.49 -11.56
CA TYR A 66 -12.95 4.29 -10.86
C TYR A 66 -12.26 4.61 -9.52
N VAL A 67 -11.32 5.55 -9.49
CA VAL A 67 -10.67 5.99 -8.24
C VAL A 67 -11.71 6.48 -7.22
N GLN A 68 -12.70 7.25 -7.66
CA GLN A 68 -13.79 7.73 -6.80
C GLN A 68 -14.65 6.58 -6.27
N GLN A 69 -15.01 5.61 -7.10
CA GLN A 69 -15.76 4.43 -6.67
C GLN A 69 -14.99 3.57 -5.66
N VAL A 70 -13.68 3.37 -5.87
CA VAL A 70 -12.81 2.69 -4.90
C VAL A 70 -12.79 3.43 -3.57
N TYR A 71 -12.65 4.76 -3.59
CA TYR A 71 -12.69 5.57 -2.37
C TYR A 71 -14.02 5.38 -1.63
N HIS A 72 -15.15 5.56 -2.31
CA HIS A 72 -16.48 5.38 -1.71
C HIS A 72 -16.66 3.97 -1.16
N TYR A 73 -16.27 2.95 -1.93
CA TYR A 73 -16.36 1.58 -1.47
C TYR A 73 -15.61 1.37 -0.15
N VAL A 74 -14.38 1.85 -0.04
CA VAL A 74 -13.58 1.64 1.18
C VAL A 74 -14.17 2.38 2.37
N ILE A 75 -14.56 3.65 2.23
CA ILE A 75 -15.09 4.42 3.37
C ILE A 75 -16.48 3.97 3.83
N GLU A 76 -17.27 3.37 2.95
CA GLU A 76 -18.61 2.88 3.26
C GLU A 76 -18.62 1.46 3.84
N ASN A 77 -17.64 0.63 3.47
CA ASN A 77 -17.63 -0.78 3.85
C ASN A 77 -16.61 -1.14 4.94
N ILE A 78 -15.63 -0.27 5.20
CA ILE A 78 -14.62 -0.52 6.23
C ILE A 78 -14.83 0.45 7.40
N THR A 79 -14.96 -0.09 8.61
CA THR A 79 -15.06 0.68 9.85
C THR A 79 -13.70 0.79 10.53
N TYR A 80 -13.35 1.98 11.05
CA TYR A 80 -12.07 2.19 11.71
C TYR A 80 -11.99 1.45 13.04
N ASP A 81 -10.98 0.57 13.18
CA ASP A 81 -10.72 -0.21 14.39
C ASP A 81 -9.78 0.54 15.34
N LYS A 82 -10.39 1.25 16.30
CA LYS A 82 -9.64 2.03 17.31
C LYS A 82 -8.83 1.13 18.23
N GLN A 83 -9.35 -0.04 18.61
CA GLN A 83 -8.67 -0.97 19.49
C GLN A 83 -7.41 -1.53 18.82
N LYS A 84 -7.53 -1.97 17.57
CA LYS A 84 -6.38 -2.41 16.77
C LYS A 84 -5.35 -1.29 16.60
N ALA A 85 -5.79 -0.05 16.36
CA ALA A 85 -4.88 1.10 16.21
C ALA A 85 -4.02 1.36 17.46
N GLU A 86 -4.57 1.10 18.66
CA GLU A 86 -3.86 1.27 19.95
C GLU A 86 -2.96 0.09 20.31
N THR A 87 -3.25 -1.11 19.80
CA THR A 87 -2.61 -2.36 20.24
C THR A 87 -1.77 -3.04 19.18
N VAL A 88 -1.81 -2.57 17.93
CA VAL A 88 -1.07 -3.19 16.82
C VAL A 88 0.44 -3.19 17.08
N ALA A 89 1.06 -4.36 16.92
CA ALA A 89 2.49 -4.52 17.14
C ALA A 89 3.32 -3.87 16.01
N SER A 90 4.55 -3.48 16.34
CA SER A 90 5.54 -3.08 15.34
C SER A 90 5.78 -4.22 14.33
N GLY A 91 5.92 -3.88 13.04
CA GLY A 91 6.08 -4.87 11.97
C GLY A 91 4.76 -5.45 11.43
N TYR A 92 3.62 -4.88 11.82
CA TYR A 92 2.33 -5.27 11.25
C TYR A 92 2.31 -5.12 9.73
N ILE A 93 1.82 -6.15 9.06
CA ILE A 93 1.63 -6.18 7.60
C ILE A 93 0.13 -6.27 7.32
N PRO A 94 -0.45 -5.29 6.60
CA PRO A 94 -1.87 -5.32 6.25
C PRO A 94 -2.17 -6.41 5.21
N ASP A 95 -3.38 -6.97 5.30
CA ASP A 95 -3.91 -7.91 4.32
C ASP A 95 -5.21 -7.32 3.73
N PRO A 96 -5.22 -6.94 2.44
CA PRO A 96 -6.39 -6.38 1.77
C PRO A 96 -7.62 -7.30 1.79
N ASP A 97 -7.43 -8.59 1.57
CA ASP A 97 -8.55 -9.55 1.54
C ASP A 97 -9.15 -9.75 2.95
N ALA A 98 -8.30 -9.87 3.98
CA ALA A 98 -8.74 -9.95 5.37
C ALA A 98 -9.45 -8.67 5.84
N THR A 99 -8.98 -7.51 5.39
CA THR A 99 -9.64 -6.21 5.67
C THR A 99 -11.04 -6.15 5.05
N MET A 100 -11.21 -6.63 3.82
CA MET A 100 -12.52 -6.73 3.18
C MET A 100 -13.45 -7.71 3.91
N GLU A 101 -12.92 -8.85 4.37
CA GLU A 101 -13.70 -9.88 5.07
C GLU A 101 -14.20 -9.40 6.44
N SER A 102 -13.33 -8.75 7.20
CA SER A 102 -13.67 -8.25 8.53
C SER A 102 -14.55 -6.99 8.50
N GLY A 103 -14.47 -6.20 7.41
CA GLY A 103 -15.09 -4.89 7.33
C GLY A 103 -14.51 -3.88 8.34
N THR A 104 -13.33 -4.16 8.90
CA THR A 104 -12.67 -3.29 9.89
C THR A 104 -11.18 -3.18 9.63
N GLY A 105 -10.58 -2.05 9.99
CA GLY A 105 -9.14 -1.86 9.82
C GLY A 105 -8.63 -0.54 10.39
N ILE A 106 -7.32 -0.41 10.44
CA ILE A 106 -6.63 0.84 10.77
C ILE A 106 -6.24 1.59 9.49
N CYS A 107 -5.72 2.80 9.61
CA CYS A 107 -5.31 3.62 8.46
C CYS A 107 -4.42 2.87 7.46
N PHE A 108 -3.56 1.98 7.93
CA PHE A 108 -2.68 1.18 7.07
C PHE A 108 -3.46 0.11 6.28
N ASP A 109 -4.48 -0.50 6.89
CA ASP A 109 -5.37 -1.47 6.20
C ASP A 109 -6.18 -0.78 5.10
N TYR A 110 -6.73 0.41 5.39
CA TYR A 110 -7.45 1.23 4.40
C TYR A 110 -6.55 1.56 3.20
N ALA A 111 -5.36 2.07 3.47
CA ALA A 111 -4.42 2.46 2.43
C ALA A 111 -3.94 1.27 1.59
N SER A 112 -3.67 0.13 2.24
CA SER A 112 -3.29 -1.11 1.56
C SER A 112 -4.41 -1.64 0.67
N LEU A 113 -5.65 -1.69 1.18
CA LEU A 113 -6.83 -2.13 0.42
C LEU A 113 -7.09 -1.23 -0.79
N MET A 114 -7.12 0.10 -0.59
CA MET A 114 -7.29 1.04 -1.71
C MET A 114 -6.20 0.85 -2.76
N THR A 115 -4.94 0.73 -2.32
CA THR A 115 -3.81 0.52 -3.23
C THR A 115 -3.94 -0.80 -4.00
N ALA A 116 -4.38 -1.88 -3.34
CA ALA A 116 -4.61 -3.17 -4.00
C ALA A 116 -5.72 -3.10 -5.05
N LEU A 117 -6.85 -2.47 -4.73
CA LEU A 117 -7.95 -2.25 -5.66
C LEU A 117 -7.49 -1.47 -6.90
N LEU A 118 -6.79 -0.35 -6.72
CA LEU A 118 -6.33 0.51 -7.81
C LEU A 118 -5.26 -0.18 -8.68
N ARG A 119 -4.23 -0.78 -8.06
CA ARG A 119 -3.18 -1.49 -8.80
C ARG A 119 -3.71 -2.68 -9.59
N SER A 120 -4.72 -3.38 -9.06
CA SER A 120 -5.34 -4.53 -9.73
C SER A 120 -5.97 -4.17 -11.07
N GLN A 121 -6.35 -2.90 -11.26
CA GLN A 121 -6.91 -2.35 -12.50
C GLN A 121 -5.93 -1.41 -13.21
N HIS A 122 -4.63 -1.61 -12.99
CA HIS A 122 -3.54 -0.89 -13.65
C HIS A 122 -3.47 0.62 -13.39
N ILE A 123 -4.06 1.11 -12.29
CA ILE A 123 -3.86 2.48 -11.83
C ILE A 123 -2.57 2.53 -10.98
N PRO A 124 -1.51 3.21 -11.45
CA PRO A 124 -0.26 3.31 -10.70
C PRO A 124 -0.49 4.02 -9.36
N THR A 125 -0.35 3.29 -8.26
CA THR A 125 -0.68 3.79 -6.93
C THR A 125 0.49 3.60 -5.97
N LYS A 126 0.96 4.70 -5.38
CA LYS A 126 2.02 4.69 -4.40
C LYS A 126 1.44 4.70 -2.99
N LEU A 127 1.80 3.70 -2.20
CA LEU A 127 1.54 3.70 -0.76
C LEU A 127 2.64 4.50 -0.06
N GLU A 128 2.26 5.56 0.65
CA GLU A 128 3.20 6.38 1.42
C GLU A 128 2.90 6.26 2.91
N CYS A 129 3.96 6.05 3.68
CA CYS A 129 3.91 6.12 5.14
C CYS A 129 4.39 7.49 5.61
N PRO A 130 3.82 8.07 6.70
CA PRO A 130 4.26 9.36 7.22
C PRO A 130 5.74 9.34 7.58
N ALA A 131 6.43 10.45 7.36
CA ALA A 131 7.87 10.60 7.65
C ALA A 131 8.24 10.36 9.13
N SER A 132 7.27 10.43 10.05
CA SER A 132 7.47 10.08 11.47
C SER A 132 7.78 8.60 11.70
N TRP A 133 7.55 7.74 10.72
CA TRP A 133 7.91 6.32 10.76
C TRP A 133 9.28 6.05 10.12
N TRP A 134 9.78 7.03 9.37
CA TRP A 134 11.05 6.98 8.67
C TRP A 134 11.71 8.36 8.82
N SER A 135 12.25 8.63 9.99
CA SER A 135 12.73 9.98 10.39
C SER A 135 13.76 10.62 9.46
N ASP A 136 14.30 9.89 8.48
CA ASP A 136 15.44 10.33 7.66
C ASP A 136 15.24 10.23 6.14
N MET A 137 14.02 9.95 5.65
CA MET A 137 13.79 9.93 4.20
C MET A 137 13.14 11.21 3.68
N PRO A 138 13.71 11.84 2.63
CA PRO A 138 13.06 12.97 1.98
C PRO A 138 11.75 12.53 1.32
N ALA A 139 10.71 13.37 1.41
CA ALA A 139 9.45 13.13 0.72
C ALA A 139 9.72 12.95 -0.79
N PRO A 140 9.20 11.91 -1.43
CA PRO A 140 9.39 11.71 -2.85
C PRO A 140 8.68 12.80 -3.65
N PRO A 141 9.22 13.17 -4.83
CA PRO A 141 8.59 14.17 -5.69
C PRO A 141 7.22 13.66 -6.19
N ILE A 142 6.24 14.54 -6.18
CA ILE A 142 4.92 14.27 -6.77
C ILE A 142 5.08 14.25 -8.28
N THR A 143 4.79 13.11 -8.91
CA THR A 143 4.79 12.97 -10.36
C THR A 143 3.36 12.97 -10.90
N PRO A 144 3.07 13.67 -12.01
CA PRO A 144 1.74 13.64 -12.63
C PRO A 144 1.35 12.21 -13.05
N GLY A 145 0.10 11.83 -12.81
CA GLY A 145 -0.44 10.53 -13.19
C GLY A 145 -0.30 9.40 -12.15
N SER A 146 0.22 9.69 -10.96
CA SER A 146 0.24 8.74 -9.85
C SER A 146 -0.79 9.09 -8.78
N VAL A 147 -1.45 8.09 -8.22
CA VAL A 147 -2.30 8.24 -7.04
C VAL A 147 -1.45 7.98 -5.80
N TYR A 148 -1.52 8.89 -4.84
CA TYR A 148 -0.82 8.79 -3.57
C TYR A 148 -1.82 8.55 -2.45
N ILE A 149 -1.65 7.47 -1.72
CA ILE A 149 -2.45 7.19 -0.53
C ILE A 149 -1.56 7.40 0.68
N CYS A 150 -1.85 8.48 1.42
CA CYS A 150 -1.07 8.86 2.59
C CYS A 150 -1.77 8.35 3.85
N THR A 151 -1.07 7.61 4.70
CA THR A 151 -1.55 7.24 6.02
C THR A 151 -1.04 8.28 7.02
N ARG A 152 -1.92 9.08 7.60
CA ARG A 152 -1.58 10.00 8.69
C ARG A 152 -2.22 9.55 9.98
N SER A 153 -1.45 9.55 11.06
CA SER A 153 -1.90 9.16 12.39
C SER A 153 -2.89 10.16 13.06
N ALA A 154 -3.37 11.16 12.35
CA ALA A 154 -4.45 12.05 12.80
C ALA A 154 -5.03 12.82 11.59
N GLY A 155 -6.13 12.33 11.04
CA GLY A 155 -6.97 13.07 10.12
C GLY A 155 -6.64 12.87 8.63
N TRP A 156 -7.65 12.54 7.89
CA TRP A 156 -7.67 12.51 6.43
C TRP A 156 -7.51 13.94 5.90
N ILE A 157 -6.58 14.17 4.99
CA ILE A 157 -6.58 15.39 4.21
C ILE A 157 -7.30 15.06 2.91
N THR A 158 -8.54 15.53 2.81
CA THR A 158 -9.20 15.72 1.51
C THR A 158 -8.65 17.01 0.91
N SER A 159 -8.02 16.92 -0.22
CA SER A 159 -7.82 18.08 -1.11
C SER A 159 -8.75 17.95 -2.29
#